data_b3608389751cbd983389e8645aa2df66
#
_entry.id   b3608389751cbd983389e8645aa2df66
#
_cell.length_a   1.000
_cell.length_b   1.000
_cell.length_c   1.000
_cell.angle_alpha   90.00
_cell.angle_beta   90.00
_cell.angle_gamma   90.00
#
_symmetry.space_group_name_H-M   'P 1'
#
loop_
_entity.id
_entity.type
_entity.pdbx_description
1 polymer ?
#
loop_
_entity_poly.entity_id
_entity_poly.type
_entity_poly.pdbx_seq_one_letter_code
_entity_poly.pdbx_strand_id
1 'polypeptide(L)'
;MRKKRLLILVLALCLLLPLLGCSGADADEDSNQIYNELADYYKQKDRDKSTTISSFALPYLQGITLDPITCPDGTQQDIGQLLYEGLVQLDLQMQSQAALAQSWSYDAATYTWTIHLRSGVTFTDGSAFTAADAAASLNRAKASARYGGRMSQVSSISASGSQTLIIRLSRANSSFISLLDIPIVKSGTEGELVPIGTGRYAYVAASGTESAHLVANQKWWQQKSLPIQQVGLYTCKNSDTVSYAFYAREVQLLRCDLSDTASTGAVSSGDFTDADTTVLHYLGFNTTRAPFNNAALRRAVSLGIDRAGCVSSFLMGHGTAAQFPVHPSSSLYPEKLAKTYSPDDFNTAVTAAGFGPDAKTVSVTLLVNSENSRKRDAAAKIAAALSTSALQVSAAAVPWNEFVSRLQSGNFDLYYGEYKMTADWDLTDLLSAGSAHNYGRFSDANFTALLTAERSAVGDAHADAAAKLYEAFQQQMPIAPICFASSSVLTTSGAIEGLTPSLTDPFYNLSDWKVRFS
;
A
#
# COMPACT_ATOMS: atom_id res chain seq x y z
N MET A 1 -4.44 7.75 47.73
CA MET A 1 -3.17 8.46 47.93
C MET A 1 -1.92 7.60 47.70
N ARG A 2 -1.87 6.31 48.05
CA ARG A 2 -0.69 5.44 47.80
C ARG A 2 -0.34 5.23 46.31
N LYS A 3 -1.32 5.13 45.41
CA LYS A 3 -1.08 4.92 43.96
C LYS A 3 -0.48 6.14 43.23
N LYS A 4 -0.81 7.38 43.67
CA LYS A 4 -0.19 8.59 43.09
C LYS A 4 1.28 8.77 43.53
N ARG A 5 1.65 8.30 44.73
CA ARG A 5 3.05 8.33 45.22
C ARG A 5 3.94 7.31 44.50
N LEU A 6 3.38 6.16 44.09
CA LEU A 6 4.10 5.15 43.28
C LEU A 6 4.40 5.65 41.88
N LEU A 7 3.44 6.35 41.24
CA LEU A 7 3.61 6.92 39.89
C LEU A 7 4.69 8.03 39.86
N ILE A 8 4.77 8.86 40.92
CA ILE A 8 5.79 9.91 41.04
C ILE A 8 7.17 9.30 41.30
N LEU A 9 7.26 8.19 42.03
CA LEU A 9 8.52 7.47 42.26
C LEU A 9 9.06 6.80 41.01
N VAL A 10 8.20 6.25 40.16
CA VAL A 10 8.59 5.66 38.84
C VAL A 10 9.06 6.74 37.88
N LEU A 11 8.37 7.89 37.79
CA LEU A 11 8.82 9.02 36.98
C LEU A 11 10.16 9.61 37.45
N ALA A 12 10.38 9.68 38.79
CA ALA A 12 11.65 10.15 39.33
C ALA A 12 12.80 9.17 39.10
N LEU A 13 12.53 7.85 39.06
CA LEU A 13 13.54 6.83 38.75
C LEU A 13 13.97 6.87 37.29
N CYS A 14 13.04 7.13 36.34
CA CYS A 14 13.37 7.29 34.92
C CYS A 14 14.22 8.56 34.60
N LEU A 15 14.18 9.58 35.44
CA LEU A 15 14.98 10.80 35.29
C LEU A 15 16.39 10.69 35.90
N LEU A 16 16.69 9.65 36.72
CA LEU A 16 17.98 9.42 37.35
C LEU A 16 18.88 8.40 36.64
N LEU A 17 18.35 7.66 35.66
CA LEU A 17 19.08 6.65 34.89
C LEU A 17 20.19 7.18 33.95
N PRO A 18 20.19 8.44 33.45
CA PRO A 18 21.27 8.92 32.60
C PRO A 18 22.58 9.26 33.36
N LEU A 19 22.63 9.16 34.68
CA LEU A 19 23.79 9.59 35.50
C LEU A 19 24.68 8.46 35.99
N LEU A 20 24.32 7.20 35.72
CA LEU A 20 25.15 6.05 36.09
C LEU A 20 25.55 5.32 34.79
N GLY A 21 26.63 5.80 34.17
CA GLY A 21 27.31 5.06 33.13
C GLY A 21 27.85 3.74 33.66
N CYS A 22 27.29 2.62 33.19
CA CYS A 22 27.91 1.31 33.27
C CYS A 22 27.58 0.50 32.02
N SER A 23 28.62 0.01 31.39
CA SER A 23 28.69 -0.92 30.29
C SER A 23 28.03 -2.26 30.62
N GLY A 24 27.15 -2.77 29.74
CA GLY A 24 26.65 -4.14 29.82
C GLY A 24 25.55 -4.39 28.79
N ALA A 25 25.73 -5.41 27.98
CA ALA A 25 24.85 -5.80 26.86
C ALA A 25 23.47 -6.35 27.28
N ASP A 26 23.12 -6.35 28.58
CA ASP A 26 21.87 -6.91 29.10
C ASP A 26 20.78 -5.85 29.38
N ALA A 27 21.08 -4.56 29.18
CA ALA A 27 20.14 -3.47 29.45
C ALA A 27 19.05 -3.28 28.38
N ASP A 28 19.24 -3.82 27.18
CA ASP A 28 18.31 -3.64 26.06
C ASP A 28 17.16 -4.66 26.07
N GLU A 29 17.36 -5.87 26.59
CA GLU A 29 16.30 -6.87 26.71
C GLU A 29 15.29 -6.51 27.81
N ASP A 30 15.76 -6.06 28.96
CA ASP A 30 14.91 -5.65 30.09
C ASP A 30 14.08 -4.40 29.76
N SER A 31 14.64 -3.44 29.03
CA SER A 31 13.90 -2.23 28.65
C SER A 31 12.81 -2.53 27.60
N ASN A 32 13.05 -3.42 26.66
CA ASN A 32 12.05 -3.87 25.69
C ASN A 32 10.94 -4.70 26.34
N GLN A 33 11.26 -5.53 27.32
CA GLN A 33 10.27 -6.30 28.07
C GLN A 33 9.36 -5.39 28.89
N ILE A 34 9.91 -4.41 29.59
CA ILE A 34 9.14 -3.40 30.35
C ILE A 34 8.26 -2.57 29.41
N TYR A 35 8.75 -2.21 28.22
CA TYR A 35 7.97 -1.46 27.23
C TYR A 35 6.79 -2.27 26.70
N ASN A 36 6.99 -3.55 26.42
CA ASN A 36 5.94 -4.47 25.98
C ASN A 36 4.92 -4.75 27.09
N GLU A 37 5.36 -4.95 28.34
CA GLU A 37 4.46 -5.12 29.50
C GLU A 37 3.63 -3.86 29.78
N LEU A 38 4.22 -2.66 29.62
CA LEU A 38 3.48 -1.39 29.72
C LEU A 38 2.47 -1.23 28.58
N ALA A 39 2.87 -1.52 27.36
CA ALA A 39 2.00 -1.47 26.19
C ALA A 39 0.82 -2.44 26.33
N ASP A 40 1.07 -3.67 26.79
CA ASP A 40 0.02 -4.65 27.06
C ASP A 40 -0.86 -4.29 28.25
N TYR A 41 -0.31 -3.69 29.31
CA TYR A 41 -1.08 -3.16 30.43
C TYR A 41 -2.04 -2.04 29.98
N TYR A 42 -1.58 -1.11 29.14
CA TYR A 42 -2.42 -0.04 28.61
C TYR A 42 -3.46 -0.58 27.62
N LYS A 43 -3.10 -1.53 26.74
CA LYS A 43 -4.04 -2.24 25.85
C LYS A 43 -5.11 -2.99 26.65
N GLN A 44 -4.76 -3.66 27.74
CA GLN A 44 -5.70 -4.41 28.58
C GLN A 44 -6.62 -3.49 29.39
N LYS A 45 -6.11 -2.35 29.85
CA LYS A 45 -6.88 -1.36 30.60
C LYS A 45 -7.90 -0.61 29.73
N ASP A 46 -7.62 -0.43 28.46
CA ASP A 46 -8.57 0.18 27.51
C ASP A 46 -9.58 -0.84 26.97
N ARG A 47 -9.25 -2.14 26.88
CA ARG A 47 -10.20 -3.21 26.52
C ARG A 47 -11.33 -3.41 27.52
N ASP A 48 -11.12 -3.13 28.80
CA ASP A 48 -12.15 -3.28 29.85
C ASP A 48 -13.20 -2.15 29.87
N LYS A 49 -13.04 -1.11 29.06
CA LYS A 49 -14.05 -0.08 28.84
C LYS A 49 -14.72 -0.34 27.50
N SER A 50 -15.93 -0.93 27.50
CA SER A 50 -16.79 -0.92 26.32
C SER A 50 -17.03 0.53 25.92
N THR A 51 -16.27 1.02 24.96
CA THR A 51 -16.40 2.40 24.48
C THR A 51 -17.56 2.41 23.48
N THR A 52 -18.59 3.18 23.79
CA THR A 52 -19.66 3.49 22.86
C THR A 52 -19.39 4.85 22.24
N ILE A 53 -19.94 5.07 21.05
CA ILE A 53 -19.90 6.35 20.34
C ILE A 53 -21.32 6.89 20.23
N SER A 54 -21.52 8.20 20.38
CA SER A 54 -22.83 8.84 20.21
C SER A 54 -23.20 9.02 18.74
N SER A 55 -22.18 9.14 17.87
CA SER A 55 -22.34 9.29 16.42
C SER A 55 -21.08 8.78 15.73
N PHE A 56 -21.18 8.49 14.43
CA PHE A 56 -20.03 8.17 13.61
C PHE A 56 -19.75 9.32 12.65
N ALA A 57 -18.54 9.87 12.70
CA ALA A 57 -18.10 10.96 11.85
C ALA A 57 -16.73 10.69 11.26
N LEU A 58 -16.47 11.26 10.08
CA LEU A 58 -15.20 11.25 9.37
C LEU A 58 -14.64 12.66 9.26
N PRO A 59 -13.31 12.81 9.22
CA PRO A 59 -12.70 14.12 8.95
C PRO A 59 -13.03 14.58 7.53
N TYR A 60 -13.33 15.88 7.38
CA TYR A 60 -13.74 16.49 6.11
C TYR A 60 -13.02 17.82 5.91
N LEU A 61 -12.29 17.94 4.82
CA LEU A 61 -11.62 19.18 4.43
C LEU A 61 -12.56 20.03 3.57
N GLN A 62 -13.24 20.98 4.19
CA GLN A 62 -14.25 21.81 3.51
C GLN A 62 -13.64 22.59 2.33
N GLY A 63 -14.35 22.57 1.20
CA GLY A 63 -13.89 23.25 -0.02
C GLY A 63 -12.93 22.46 -0.88
N ILE A 64 -12.44 21.29 -0.40
CA ILE A 64 -11.71 20.34 -1.24
C ILE A 64 -12.73 19.41 -1.92
N THR A 65 -12.58 19.22 -3.23
CA THR A 65 -13.49 18.37 -4.00
C THR A 65 -13.48 16.92 -3.51
N LEU A 66 -14.65 16.27 -3.56
CA LEU A 66 -14.81 14.82 -3.40
C LEU A 66 -14.81 14.08 -4.75
N ASP A 67 -14.54 14.75 -5.87
CA ASP A 67 -14.39 14.07 -7.17
C ASP A 67 -13.24 13.06 -7.10
N PRO A 68 -13.49 11.76 -7.22
CA PRO A 68 -12.48 10.72 -6.96
C PRO A 68 -11.31 10.72 -7.95
N ILE A 69 -11.44 11.39 -9.08
CA ILE A 69 -10.41 11.48 -10.12
C ILE A 69 -9.47 12.67 -9.87
N THR A 70 -10.01 13.79 -9.42
CA THR A 70 -9.25 15.04 -9.26
C THR A 70 -8.95 15.40 -7.80
N CYS A 71 -9.58 14.73 -6.84
CA CYS A 71 -9.36 14.97 -5.42
C CYS A 71 -7.88 14.76 -5.03
N PRO A 72 -7.18 15.79 -4.51
CA PRO A 72 -5.77 15.69 -4.17
C PRO A 72 -5.51 15.07 -2.79
N ASP A 73 -6.51 15.02 -1.92
CA ASP A 73 -6.36 14.68 -0.50
C ASP A 73 -6.83 13.26 -0.16
N GLY A 74 -6.01 12.53 0.62
CA GLY A 74 -6.30 11.14 0.99
C GLY A 74 -7.52 11.00 1.89
N THR A 75 -7.74 11.94 2.82
CA THR A 75 -8.90 11.95 3.72
C THR A 75 -10.22 12.06 2.93
N GLN A 76 -10.24 12.97 1.94
CA GLN A 76 -11.39 13.14 1.06
C GLN A 76 -11.60 11.91 0.15
N GLN A 77 -10.51 11.25 -0.24
CA GLN A 77 -10.59 10.02 -1.03
C GLN A 77 -11.21 8.87 -0.24
N ASP A 78 -10.94 8.80 1.07
CA ASP A 78 -11.58 7.79 1.94
C ASP A 78 -13.09 8.03 2.03
N ILE A 79 -13.55 9.29 2.16
CA ILE A 79 -14.99 9.62 2.06
C ILE A 79 -15.55 9.17 0.71
N GLY A 80 -14.79 9.36 -0.37
CA GLY A 80 -15.16 8.94 -1.73
C GLY A 80 -15.47 7.44 -1.84
N GLN A 81 -14.85 6.57 -1.03
CA GLN A 81 -15.15 5.12 -1.01
C GLN A 81 -16.57 4.80 -0.50
N LEU A 82 -17.22 5.73 0.17
CA LEU A 82 -18.64 5.61 0.57
C LEU A 82 -19.59 6.10 -0.51
N LEU A 83 -19.17 7.02 -1.37
CA LEU A 83 -20.00 7.72 -2.36
C LEU A 83 -19.91 7.10 -3.76
N TYR A 84 -18.77 6.51 -4.11
CA TYR A 84 -18.48 6.08 -5.48
C TYR A 84 -18.05 4.62 -5.52
N GLU A 85 -18.34 3.95 -6.62
CA GLU A 85 -17.93 2.55 -6.86
C GLU A 85 -17.21 2.45 -8.20
N GLY A 86 -16.26 1.49 -8.28
CA GLY A 86 -15.58 1.12 -9.52
C GLY A 86 -16.33 0.03 -10.30
N LEU A 87 -15.80 -0.34 -11.46
CA LEU A 87 -16.32 -1.51 -12.19
C LEU A 87 -16.08 -2.80 -11.41
N VAL A 88 -14.93 -2.89 -10.75
CA VAL A 88 -14.57 -3.97 -9.82
C VAL A 88 -14.20 -3.38 -8.46
N GLN A 89 -14.23 -4.23 -7.44
CA GLN A 89 -13.66 -3.97 -6.12
C GLN A 89 -12.53 -4.99 -5.88
N LEU A 90 -11.43 -4.58 -5.29
CA LEU A 90 -10.37 -5.49 -4.88
C LEU A 90 -10.68 -6.04 -3.49
N ASP A 91 -10.60 -7.38 -3.36
CA ASP A 91 -10.71 -8.03 -2.05
C ASP A 91 -9.41 -7.94 -1.23
N LEU A 92 -9.37 -8.59 -0.07
CA LEU A 92 -8.21 -8.59 0.83
C LEU A 92 -6.97 -9.28 0.23
N GLN A 93 -7.14 -10.12 -0.79
CA GLN A 93 -6.09 -10.75 -1.57
C GLN A 93 -5.77 -9.99 -2.87
N MET A 94 -6.31 -8.76 -3.01
CA MET A 94 -6.18 -7.90 -4.20
C MET A 94 -6.73 -8.55 -5.49
N GLN A 95 -7.67 -9.50 -5.34
CA GLN A 95 -8.38 -10.13 -6.46
C GLN A 95 -9.60 -9.29 -6.86
N SER A 96 -9.86 -9.22 -8.17
CA SER A 96 -10.99 -8.48 -8.71
C SER A 96 -12.31 -9.16 -8.43
N GLN A 97 -13.18 -8.49 -7.67
CA GLN A 97 -14.56 -8.88 -7.41
C GLN A 97 -15.51 -8.03 -8.23
N ALA A 98 -16.60 -8.63 -8.73
CA ALA A 98 -17.61 -7.92 -9.50
C ALA A 98 -18.33 -6.85 -8.66
N ALA A 99 -18.28 -5.58 -9.12
CA ALA A 99 -19.00 -4.46 -8.51
C ALA A 99 -20.01 -3.88 -9.52
N LEU A 100 -19.78 -2.72 -10.12
CA LEU A 100 -20.65 -2.20 -11.19
C LEU A 100 -20.57 -3.04 -12.47
N ALA A 101 -19.46 -3.72 -12.72
CA ALA A 101 -19.38 -4.80 -13.72
C ALA A 101 -19.99 -6.08 -13.14
N GLN A 102 -20.82 -6.76 -13.92
CA GLN A 102 -21.37 -8.07 -13.61
C GLN A 102 -20.43 -9.19 -14.05
N SER A 103 -19.83 -9.02 -15.23
CA SER A 103 -18.89 -9.97 -15.82
C SER A 103 -18.00 -9.29 -16.84
N TRP A 104 -16.92 -9.98 -17.23
CA TRP A 104 -15.97 -9.49 -18.24
C TRP A 104 -15.32 -10.64 -18.97
N SER A 105 -14.80 -10.32 -20.15
CA SER A 105 -13.97 -11.22 -20.94
C SER A 105 -12.82 -10.46 -21.60
N TYR A 106 -11.71 -11.14 -21.83
CA TYR A 106 -10.53 -10.63 -22.49
C TYR A 106 -10.23 -11.41 -23.77
N ASP A 107 -10.12 -10.71 -24.89
CA ASP A 107 -9.62 -11.26 -26.15
C ASP A 107 -8.13 -10.95 -26.29
N ALA A 108 -7.30 -11.96 -26.09
CA ALA A 108 -5.84 -11.85 -26.15
C ALA A 108 -5.32 -11.57 -27.56
N ALA A 109 -6.08 -11.89 -28.63
CA ALA A 109 -5.68 -11.64 -30.02
C ALA A 109 -5.79 -10.16 -30.40
N THR A 110 -6.76 -9.45 -29.84
CA THR A 110 -7.04 -8.03 -30.11
C THR A 110 -6.76 -7.11 -28.94
N TYR A 111 -6.31 -7.65 -27.80
CA TYR A 111 -6.08 -6.94 -26.55
C TYR A 111 -7.33 -6.17 -26.07
N THR A 112 -8.51 -6.79 -26.26
CA THR A 112 -9.80 -6.14 -26.02
C THR A 112 -10.50 -6.74 -24.80
N TRP A 113 -10.85 -5.90 -23.87
CA TRP A 113 -11.73 -6.21 -22.75
C TRP A 113 -13.17 -5.84 -23.11
N THR A 114 -14.08 -6.79 -22.94
CA THR A 114 -15.52 -6.59 -22.99
C THR A 114 -16.09 -6.73 -21.59
N ILE A 115 -16.73 -5.68 -21.08
CA ILE A 115 -17.21 -5.61 -19.71
C ILE A 115 -18.73 -5.42 -19.77
N HIS A 116 -19.47 -6.35 -19.17
CA HIS A 116 -20.92 -6.29 -19.04
C HIS A 116 -21.29 -5.67 -17.68
N LEU A 117 -22.04 -4.58 -17.72
CA LEU A 117 -22.45 -3.85 -16.55
C LEU A 117 -23.65 -4.52 -15.87
N ARG A 118 -23.75 -4.34 -14.59
CA ARG A 118 -24.88 -4.77 -13.77
C ARG A 118 -26.13 -3.96 -14.16
N SER A 119 -27.24 -4.65 -14.41
CA SER A 119 -28.52 -4.01 -14.69
C SER A 119 -29.20 -3.49 -13.42
N GLY A 120 -30.01 -2.44 -13.54
CA GLY A 120 -30.81 -1.90 -12.45
C GLY A 120 -30.03 -1.06 -11.43
N VAL A 121 -28.75 -0.78 -11.66
CA VAL A 121 -27.98 0.15 -10.82
C VAL A 121 -28.44 1.59 -11.10
N THR A 122 -28.65 2.36 -10.03
CA THR A 122 -28.98 3.78 -10.11
C THR A 122 -27.96 4.62 -9.35
N PHE A 123 -27.75 5.83 -9.81
CA PHE A 123 -27.08 6.86 -9.02
C PHE A 123 -27.94 7.28 -7.83
N THR A 124 -27.35 7.98 -6.86
CA THR A 124 -28.03 8.42 -5.64
C THR A 124 -29.17 9.41 -5.91
N ASP A 125 -29.19 10.08 -7.07
CA ASP A 125 -30.30 10.91 -7.55
C ASP A 125 -31.44 10.11 -8.20
N GLY A 126 -31.29 8.79 -8.34
CA GLY A 126 -32.28 7.88 -8.94
C GLY A 126 -32.15 7.70 -10.45
N SER A 127 -31.24 8.40 -11.13
CA SER A 127 -30.98 8.19 -12.56
C SER A 127 -30.26 6.86 -12.80
N ALA A 128 -30.46 6.24 -13.97
CA ALA A 128 -29.85 4.98 -14.30
C ALA A 128 -28.33 5.11 -14.57
N PHE A 129 -27.53 4.19 -14.05
CA PHE A 129 -26.12 4.03 -14.41
C PHE A 129 -26.00 3.30 -15.74
N THR A 130 -25.10 3.79 -16.62
CA THR A 130 -24.91 3.25 -17.97
C THR A 130 -23.43 3.11 -18.35
N ALA A 131 -23.16 2.39 -19.45
CA ALA A 131 -21.80 2.28 -20.01
C ALA A 131 -21.24 3.62 -20.49
N ALA A 132 -22.08 4.61 -20.80
CA ALA A 132 -21.64 5.96 -21.13
C ALA A 132 -20.99 6.67 -19.92
N ASP A 133 -21.58 6.52 -18.72
CA ASP A 133 -21.04 7.09 -17.48
C ASP A 133 -19.69 6.45 -17.13
N ALA A 134 -19.60 5.11 -17.26
CA ALA A 134 -18.35 4.38 -17.06
C ALA A 134 -17.27 4.82 -18.07
N ALA A 135 -17.61 4.95 -19.36
CA ALA A 135 -16.68 5.40 -20.39
C ALA A 135 -16.20 6.83 -20.14
N ALA A 136 -17.09 7.75 -19.74
CA ALA A 136 -16.75 9.13 -19.41
C ALA A 136 -15.77 9.21 -18.23
N SER A 137 -16.07 8.55 -17.12
CA SER A 137 -15.23 8.53 -15.92
C SER A 137 -13.85 7.92 -16.21
N LEU A 138 -13.78 6.78 -16.90
CA LEU A 138 -12.51 6.13 -17.22
C LEU A 138 -11.67 6.91 -18.24
N ASN A 139 -12.28 7.61 -19.22
CA ASN A 139 -11.55 8.51 -20.13
C ASN A 139 -10.98 9.72 -19.37
N ARG A 140 -11.71 10.28 -18.38
CA ARG A 140 -11.17 11.30 -17.46
C ARG A 140 -10.01 10.75 -16.65
N ALA A 141 -10.15 9.55 -16.08
CA ALA A 141 -9.10 8.90 -15.30
C ALA A 141 -7.82 8.71 -16.14
N LYS A 142 -7.95 8.25 -17.38
CA LYS A 142 -6.83 8.13 -18.33
C LYS A 142 -6.09 9.45 -18.56
N ALA A 143 -6.80 10.58 -18.58
CA ALA A 143 -6.22 11.90 -18.76
C ALA A 143 -5.72 12.55 -17.47
N SER A 144 -5.99 11.94 -16.30
CA SER A 144 -5.65 12.52 -15.00
C SER A 144 -4.21 12.22 -14.58
N ALA A 145 -3.62 13.11 -13.77
CA ALA A 145 -2.32 12.87 -13.14
C ALA A 145 -2.35 11.64 -12.20
N ARG A 146 -3.50 11.38 -11.57
CA ARG A 146 -3.66 10.30 -10.58
C ARG A 146 -3.67 8.91 -11.21
N TYR A 147 -4.43 8.72 -12.31
CA TYR A 147 -4.67 7.41 -12.91
C TYR A 147 -4.04 7.25 -14.29
N GLY A 148 -3.50 8.33 -14.89
CA GLY A 148 -2.95 8.30 -16.24
C GLY A 148 -1.84 7.28 -16.43
N GLY A 149 -0.92 7.15 -15.47
CA GLY A 149 0.13 6.12 -15.49
C GLY A 149 -0.47 4.70 -15.48
N ARG A 150 -1.43 4.44 -14.60
CA ARG A 150 -2.15 3.17 -14.47
C ARG A 150 -2.95 2.81 -15.73
N MET A 151 -3.44 3.82 -16.46
CA MET A 151 -4.23 3.69 -17.69
C MET A 151 -3.40 3.86 -18.98
N SER A 152 -2.07 3.98 -18.87
CA SER A 152 -1.17 4.30 -19.99
C SER A 152 -1.24 3.32 -21.17
N GLN A 153 -1.56 2.06 -20.89
CA GLN A 153 -1.73 1.03 -21.92
C GLN A 153 -3.10 1.05 -22.63
N VAL A 154 -4.04 1.90 -22.20
CA VAL A 154 -5.38 1.98 -22.79
C VAL A 154 -5.35 2.78 -24.09
N SER A 155 -5.68 2.15 -25.21
CA SER A 155 -5.82 2.80 -26.51
C SER A 155 -7.16 3.51 -26.62
N SER A 156 -8.28 2.82 -26.31
CA SER A 156 -9.63 3.39 -26.39
C SER A 156 -10.56 2.80 -25.35
N ILE A 157 -11.55 3.62 -24.95
CA ILE A 157 -12.66 3.23 -24.08
C ILE A 157 -13.95 3.71 -24.73
N SER A 158 -14.92 2.82 -24.94
CA SER A 158 -16.20 3.16 -25.57
C SER A 158 -17.35 2.34 -25.01
N ALA A 159 -18.54 2.95 -24.96
CA ALA A 159 -19.78 2.26 -24.66
C ALA A 159 -20.33 1.58 -25.93
N SER A 160 -20.86 0.36 -25.77
CA SER A 160 -21.62 -0.36 -26.81
C SER A 160 -23.03 -0.65 -26.24
N GLY A 161 -23.98 0.24 -26.56
CA GLY A 161 -25.26 0.29 -25.90
C GLY A 161 -25.15 0.79 -24.46
N SER A 162 -26.18 0.52 -23.64
CA SER A 162 -26.23 1.01 -22.25
C SER A 162 -25.53 0.09 -21.23
N GLN A 163 -25.24 -1.17 -21.58
CA GLN A 163 -24.81 -2.21 -20.64
C GLN A 163 -23.44 -2.81 -20.95
N THR A 164 -22.78 -2.38 -22.00
CA THR A 164 -21.49 -2.96 -22.41
C THR A 164 -20.43 -1.89 -22.59
N LEU A 165 -19.28 -2.08 -21.96
CA LEU A 165 -18.10 -1.25 -22.09
C LEU A 165 -17.02 -2.04 -22.83
N ILE A 166 -16.40 -1.41 -23.82
CA ILE A 166 -15.28 -1.98 -24.59
C ILE A 166 -14.02 -1.17 -24.28
N ILE A 167 -12.97 -1.85 -23.82
CA ILE A 167 -11.66 -1.24 -23.58
C ILE A 167 -10.62 -1.97 -24.43
N ARG A 168 -9.91 -1.23 -25.27
CA ARG A 168 -8.79 -1.77 -26.07
C ARG A 168 -7.47 -1.30 -25.48
N LEU A 169 -6.53 -2.22 -25.36
CA LEU A 169 -5.18 -1.95 -24.90
C LEU A 169 -4.22 -1.85 -26.09
N SER A 170 -3.08 -1.21 -25.90
CA SER A 170 -1.97 -1.12 -26.86
C SER A 170 -1.06 -2.34 -26.82
N ARG A 171 -1.13 -3.13 -25.77
CA ARG A 171 -0.34 -4.35 -25.52
C ARG A 171 -1.15 -5.34 -24.68
N ALA A 172 -0.72 -6.59 -24.66
CA ALA A 172 -1.35 -7.61 -23.85
C ALA A 172 -1.33 -7.25 -22.35
N ASN A 173 -2.47 -7.46 -21.69
CA ASN A 173 -2.61 -7.42 -20.25
C ASN A 173 -3.87 -8.19 -19.82
N SER A 174 -3.73 -9.46 -19.51
CA SER A 174 -4.82 -10.34 -19.05
C SER A 174 -5.29 -10.06 -17.62
N SER A 175 -4.54 -9.27 -16.86
CA SER A 175 -4.85 -8.86 -15.48
C SER A 175 -5.35 -7.42 -15.39
N PHE A 176 -5.56 -6.73 -16.55
CA PHE A 176 -5.96 -5.31 -16.58
C PHE A 176 -7.25 -5.01 -15.82
N ILE A 177 -8.14 -5.98 -15.67
CA ILE A 177 -9.40 -5.82 -14.94
C ILE A 177 -9.17 -5.34 -13.50
N SER A 178 -8.08 -5.75 -12.83
CA SER A 178 -7.73 -5.33 -11.48
C SER A 178 -7.35 -3.84 -11.37
N LEU A 179 -7.20 -3.17 -12.49
CA LEU A 179 -6.96 -1.73 -12.57
C LEU A 179 -8.26 -0.91 -12.66
N LEU A 180 -9.43 -1.54 -12.75
CA LEU A 180 -10.73 -0.91 -12.97
C LEU A 180 -11.56 -0.75 -11.69
N ASP A 181 -10.92 -0.72 -10.53
CA ASP A 181 -11.47 -0.25 -9.26
C ASP A 181 -11.56 1.29 -9.19
N ILE A 182 -11.30 1.98 -10.30
CA ILE A 182 -11.40 3.44 -10.43
C ILE A 182 -12.85 3.85 -10.24
N PRO A 183 -13.13 4.76 -9.28
CA PRO A 183 -14.50 5.19 -9.01
C PRO A 183 -15.14 5.90 -10.19
N ILE A 184 -16.44 5.65 -10.38
CA ILE A 184 -17.24 6.20 -11.46
C ILE A 184 -18.23 7.23 -10.90
N VAL A 185 -18.37 8.36 -11.59
CA VAL A 185 -19.34 9.41 -11.29
C VAL A 185 -20.33 9.55 -12.44
N LYS A 186 -21.51 10.10 -12.13
CA LYS A 186 -22.52 10.41 -13.14
C LYS A 186 -21.97 11.42 -14.14
N SER A 187 -22.09 11.11 -15.43
CA SER A 187 -21.68 12.00 -16.51
C SER A 187 -22.43 13.34 -16.46
N GLY A 188 -21.71 14.45 -16.57
CA GLY A 188 -22.21 15.80 -16.47
C GLY A 188 -22.19 16.40 -15.06
N THR A 189 -21.72 15.66 -14.03
CA THR A 189 -21.54 16.17 -12.65
C THR A 189 -20.07 16.33 -12.25
N GLU A 190 -19.15 16.11 -13.17
CA GLU A 190 -17.69 16.07 -12.92
C GLU A 190 -17.09 17.40 -12.47
N GLY A 191 -17.77 18.51 -12.68
CA GLY A 191 -17.33 19.83 -12.23
C GLY A 191 -17.85 20.23 -10.85
N GLU A 192 -18.69 19.40 -10.24
CA GLU A 192 -19.26 19.68 -8.93
C GLU A 192 -18.25 19.39 -7.81
N LEU A 193 -18.44 20.07 -6.66
CA LEU A 193 -17.63 19.79 -5.47
C LEU A 193 -17.78 18.34 -5.01
N VAL A 194 -19.01 17.81 -5.14
CA VAL A 194 -19.39 16.43 -4.83
C VAL A 194 -20.18 15.86 -6.01
N PRO A 195 -19.51 15.22 -6.98
CA PRO A 195 -20.21 14.54 -8.09
C PRO A 195 -21.17 13.46 -7.60
N ILE A 196 -22.14 13.12 -8.41
CA ILE A 196 -23.15 12.09 -8.08
C ILE A 196 -22.56 10.69 -8.32
N GLY A 197 -22.64 9.81 -7.32
CA GLY A 197 -22.16 8.43 -7.37
C GLY A 197 -23.25 7.38 -7.20
N THR A 198 -22.86 6.11 -7.28
CA THR A 198 -23.74 4.93 -7.05
C THR A 198 -23.60 4.34 -5.65
N GLY A 199 -22.72 4.92 -4.82
CA GLY A 199 -22.23 4.31 -3.60
C GLY A 199 -23.28 4.00 -2.54
N ARG A 200 -22.82 3.36 -1.48
CA ARG A 200 -23.61 2.94 -0.32
C ARG A 200 -24.15 4.11 0.51
N TYR A 201 -23.62 5.32 0.32
CA TYR A 201 -24.11 6.55 0.94
C TYR A 201 -24.31 7.64 -0.12
N ALA A 202 -25.22 8.57 0.22
CA ALA A 202 -25.48 9.80 -0.52
C ALA A 202 -24.99 11.00 0.31
N TYR A 203 -24.40 11.99 -0.35
CA TYR A 203 -23.98 13.25 0.28
C TYR A 203 -25.17 14.18 0.47
N VAL A 204 -25.25 14.77 1.65
CA VAL A 204 -26.21 15.84 1.99
C VAL A 204 -25.40 17.10 2.32
N ALA A 205 -25.63 18.16 1.56
CA ALA A 205 -24.95 19.43 1.77
C ALA A 205 -25.39 20.11 3.07
N ALA A 206 -24.49 20.90 3.65
CA ALA A 206 -24.83 21.73 4.82
C ALA A 206 -26.00 22.68 4.52
N SER A 207 -26.94 22.80 5.45
CA SER A 207 -28.10 23.67 5.32
C SER A 207 -28.53 24.23 6.69
N GLY A 208 -28.65 25.55 6.78
CA GLY A 208 -28.96 26.21 8.04
C GLY A 208 -27.93 25.93 9.14
N THR A 209 -28.36 25.28 10.21
CA THR A 209 -27.49 24.85 11.33
C THR A 209 -26.96 23.42 11.17
N GLU A 210 -27.39 22.69 10.15
CA GLU A 210 -27.01 21.31 9.91
C GLU A 210 -25.72 21.25 9.08
N SER A 211 -24.73 20.52 9.59
CA SER A 211 -23.47 20.30 8.89
C SER A 211 -23.63 19.30 7.75
N ALA A 212 -22.72 19.35 6.77
CA ALA A 212 -22.67 18.34 5.71
C ALA A 212 -22.50 16.94 6.32
N HIS A 213 -23.19 15.96 5.75
CA HIS A 213 -23.15 14.59 6.22
C HIS A 213 -23.49 13.60 5.08
N LEU A 214 -23.28 12.31 5.34
CA LEU A 214 -23.69 11.26 4.43
C LEU A 214 -24.86 10.49 5.03
N VAL A 215 -25.81 10.09 4.20
CA VAL A 215 -26.94 9.24 4.58
C VAL A 215 -26.90 7.92 3.83
N ALA A 216 -27.28 6.82 4.49
CA ALA A 216 -27.33 5.49 3.88
C ALA A 216 -28.24 5.50 2.64
N ASN A 217 -27.71 5.05 1.50
CA ASN A 217 -28.44 4.96 0.25
C ASN A 217 -29.41 3.78 0.27
N GLN A 218 -30.69 4.02 0.52
CA GLN A 218 -31.72 2.99 0.61
C GLN A 218 -31.98 2.27 -0.73
N LYS A 219 -31.50 2.83 -1.85
CA LYS A 219 -31.57 2.23 -3.19
C LYS A 219 -30.25 1.64 -3.67
N TRP A 220 -29.31 1.47 -2.75
CA TRP A 220 -28.03 0.85 -3.12
C TRP A 220 -28.26 -0.55 -3.68
N TRP A 221 -27.69 -0.81 -4.83
CA TRP A 221 -27.94 -2.02 -5.62
C TRP A 221 -27.61 -3.34 -4.89
N GLN A 222 -26.68 -3.33 -3.92
CA GLN A 222 -26.37 -4.52 -3.12
C GLN A 222 -27.44 -4.87 -2.09
N GLN A 223 -28.35 -3.93 -1.76
CA GLN A 223 -29.46 -4.13 -0.81
C GLN A 223 -29.00 -4.65 0.57
N LYS A 224 -27.76 -4.38 0.96
CA LYS A 224 -27.25 -4.75 2.28
C LYS A 224 -27.64 -3.69 3.31
N SER A 225 -28.00 -4.14 4.51
CA SER A 225 -28.19 -3.24 5.65
C SER A 225 -26.86 -2.65 6.08
N LEU A 226 -26.82 -1.35 6.32
CA LEU A 226 -25.63 -0.66 6.81
C LEU A 226 -25.79 -0.39 8.31
N PRO A 227 -24.79 -0.69 9.15
CA PRO A 227 -24.86 -0.48 10.61
C PRO A 227 -24.85 1.00 10.99
N ILE A 228 -24.36 1.88 10.11
CA ILE A 228 -24.27 3.32 10.30
C ILE A 228 -25.26 3.97 9.32
N GLN A 229 -26.33 4.58 9.81
CA GLN A 229 -27.34 5.19 8.94
C GLN A 229 -26.95 6.59 8.50
N GLN A 230 -26.19 7.31 9.31
CA GLN A 230 -25.68 8.64 9.02
C GLN A 230 -24.20 8.74 9.41
N VAL A 231 -23.37 9.29 8.53
CA VAL A 231 -21.96 9.58 8.76
C VAL A 231 -21.78 11.09 8.80
N GLY A 232 -21.41 11.63 9.95
CA GLY A 232 -21.08 13.04 10.10
C GLY A 232 -19.79 13.39 9.33
N LEU A 233 -19.72 14.60 8.79
CA LEU A 233 -18.52 15.15 8.16
C LEU A 233 -17.97 16.27 9.05
N TYR A 234 -16.97 15.92 9.88
CA TYR A 234 -16.36 16.88 10.81
C TYR A 234 -15.35 17.76 10.07
N THR A 235 -15.61 19.06 10.07
CA THR A 235 -14.79 20.01 9.31
C THR A 235 -13.41 20.20 9.93
N CYS A 236 -12.38 19.79 9.20
CA CYS A 236 -10.98 20.01 9.50
C CYS A 236 -10.39 21.08 8.57
N LYS A 237 -9.43 21.86 9.05
CA LYS A 237 -8.79 22.92 8.26
C LYS A 237 -7.60 22.41 7.43
N ASN A 238 -6.91 21.42 7.94
CA ASN A 238 -5.72 20.81 7.34
C ASN A 238 -5.46 19.43 7.97
N SER A 239 -4.43 18.74 7.51
CA SER A 239 -4.04 17.42 7.99
C SER A 239 -3.70 17.38 9.49
N ASP A 240 -3.12 18.43 10.06
CA ASP A 240 -2.80 18.48 11.50
C ASP A 240 -4.07 18.46 12.35
N THR A 241 -5.12 19.16 11.89
CA THR A 241 -6.42 19.19 12.58
C THR A 241 -7.18 17.86 12.46
N VAL A 242 -6.90 17.04 11.44
CA VAL A 242 -7.46 15.69 11.29
C VAL A 242 -7.02 14.78 12.44
N SER A 243 -5.73 14.74 12.73
CA SER A 243 -5.21 13.95 13.85
C SER A 243 -5.78 14.43 15.18
N TYR A 244 -5.87 15.74 15.39
CA TYR A 244 -6.47 16.31 16.60
C TYR A 244 -7.96 15.94 16.75
N ALA A 245 -8.74 15.97 15.66
CA ALA A 245 -10.14 15.57 15.67
C ALA A 245 -10.34 14.11 16.12
N PHE A 246 -9.42 13.22 15.72
CA PHE A 246 -9.43 11.83 16.17
C PHE A 246 -9.12 11.72 17.69
N TYR A 247 -8.11 12.44 18.20
CA TYR A 247 -7.81 12.48 19.63
C TYR A 247 -8.97 13.03 20.47
N ALA A 248 -9.63 14.07 19.96
CA ALA A 248 -10.77 14.68 20.60
C ALA A 248 -12.05 13.82 20.51
N ARG A 249 -12.00 12.68 19.80
CA ARG A 249 -13.14 11.78 19.51
C ARG A 249 -14.25 12.44 18.69
N GLU A 250 -13.95 13.51 17.98
CA GLU A 250 -14.88 14.15 17.05
C GLU A 250 -15.06 13.33 15.77
N VAL A 251 -14.07 12.51 15.42
CA VAL A 251 -14.10 11.52 14.33
C VAL A 251 -13.71 10.15 14.86
N GLN A 252 -14.27 9.08 14.27
CA GLN A 252 -14.16 7.72 14.79
C GLN A 252 -13.33 6.80 13.90
N LEU A 253 -12.92 7.26 12.72
CA LEU A 253 -12.05 6.50 11.83
C LEU A 253 -11.10 7.45 11.11
N LEU A 254 -9.84 7.02 11.00
CA LEU A 254 -8.77 7.72 10.31
C LEU A 254 -7.83 6.72 9.65
N ARG A 255 -7.51 6.90 8.37
CA ARG A 255 -6.41 6.17 7.71
C ARG A 255 -5.09 6.91 7.96
N CYS A 256 -4.05 6.18 8.28
CA CYS A 256 -2.71 6.73 8.45
C CYS A 256 -1.64 5.73 8.00
N ASP A 257 -0.43 6.23 7.82
CA ASP A 257 0.78 5.43 7.64
C ASP A 257 1.54 5.39 8.97
N LEU A 258 1.43 4.29 9.69
CA LEU A 258 2.12 4.09 10.96
C LEU A 258 3.62 3.81 10.77
N SER A 259 4.07 3.53 9.55
CA SER A 259 5.48 3.47 9.20
C SER A 259 6.11 4.87 9.07
N ASP A 260 5.33 5.95 8.98
CA ASP A 260 5.82 7.32 8.99
C ASP A 260 5.94 7.87 10.43
N THR A 261 7.04 8.57 10.69
CA THR A 261 7.34 9.19 12.00
C THR A 261 6.34 10.28 12.41
N ALA A 262 5.68 10.92 11.45
CA ALA A 262 4.68 11.95 11.70
C ALA A 262 3.36 11.39 12.27
N SER A 263 3.06 10.12 12.02
CA SER A 263 1.78 9.50 12.40
C SER A 263 1.77 8.85 13.79
N THR A 264 2.93 8.74 14.45
CA THR A 264 3.08 7.97 15.71
C THR A 264 2.32 8.55 16.92
N GLY A 265 1.94 9.83 16.87
CA GLY A 265 1.13 10.44 17.93
C GLY A 265 -0.31 9.89 18.00
N ALA A 266 -0.90 9.41 16.91
CA ALA A 266 -2.29 8.96 16.85
C ALA A 266 -2.54 7.58 17.48
N VAL A 267 -1.51 6.73 17.58
CA VAL A 267 -1.62 5.31 17.96
C VAL A 267 -2.04 5.08 19.40
N SER A 268 -1.81 6.05 20.30
CA SER A 268 -2.08 5.86 21.73
C SER A 268 -3.55 5.97 22.13
N SER A 269 -4.45 6.35 21.21
CA SER A 269 -5.85 6.68 21.54
C SER A 269 -6.91 5.81 20.83
N GLY A 270 -6.51 4.81 20.03
CA GLY A 270 -7.45 3.98 19.27
C GLY A 270 -6.96 2.57 19.02
N ASP A 271 -7.84 1.75 18.46
CA ASP A 271 -7.47 0.47 17.85
C ASP A 271 -7.01 0.71 16.41
N PHE A 272 -6.12 -0.13 15.88
CA PHE A 272 -5.73 -0.06 14.48
C PHE A 272 -5.87 -1.43 13.81
N THR A 273 -6.12 -1.39 12.52
CA THR A 273 -6.13 -2.55 11.65
C THR A 273 -5.37 -2.22 10.37
N ASP A 274 -4.40 -3.04 10.03
CA ASP A 274 -3.60 -2.84 8.81
C ASP A 274 -4.35 -3.32 7.57
N ALA A 275 -4.16 -2.58 6.49
CA ALA A 275 -4.52 -2.96 5.13
C ALA A 275 -3.24 -3.21 4.34
N ASP A 276 -3.17 -4.34 3.66
CA ASP A 276 -2.09 -4.62 2.74
C ASP A 276 -2.05 -3.60 1.61
N THR A 277 -0.84 -3.16 1.23
CA THR A 277 -0.66 -2.24 0.11
C THR A 277 0.19 -2.84 -0.99
N THR A 278 0.28 -2.14 -2.11
CA THR A 278 1.17 -2.48 -3.23
C THR A 278 2.51 -1.73 -3.17
N VAL A 279 2.84 -1.09 -2.04
CA VAL A 279 4.10 -0.34 -1.87
C VAL A 279 5.23 -1.30 -1.53
N LEU A 280 6.01 -1.65 -2.54
CA LEU A 280 7.17 -2.53 -2.45
C LEU A 280 8.40 -1.75 -2.00
N HIS A 281 9.05 -2.22 -0.92
CA HIS A 281 10.40 -1.82 -0.51
C HIS A 281 11.40 -2.84 -1.04
N TYR A 282 12.51 -2.38 -1.63
CA TYR A 282 13.50 -3.27 -2.25
C TYR A 282 14.91 -2.67 -2.30
N LEU A 283 15.90 -3.52 -2.48
CA LEU A 283 17.23 -3.09 -2.94
C LEU A 283 17.29 -3.20 -4.46
N GLY A 284 17.61 -2.08 -5.12
CA GLY A 284 17.91 -2.05 -6.54
C GLY A 284 19.42 -2.13 -6.79
N PHE A 285 19.85 -2.82 -7.83
CA PHE A 285 21.24 -3.02 -8.19
C PHE A 285 21.58 -2.31 -9.50
N ASN A 286 22.77 -1.75 -9.62
CA ASN A 286 23.28 -1.35 -10.92
C ASN A 286 23.80 -2.61 -11.66
N THR A 287 22.94 -3.19 -12.51
CA THR A 287 23.24 -4.47 -13.16
C THR A 287 24.27 -4.37 -14.29
N THR A 288 24.70 -3.16 -14.64
CA THR A 288 25.69 -2.91 -15.71
C THR A 288 27.10 -2.73 -15.20
N ARG A 289 27.29 -2.62 -13.87
CA ARG A 289 28.60 -2.36 -13.25
C ARG A 289 29.00 -3.48 -12.28
N ALA A 290 30.29 -3.76 -12.20
CA ALA A 290 30.82 -4.60 -11.13
C ALA A 290 30.63 -3.89 -9.76
N PRO A 291 30.34 -4.64 -8.68
CA PRO A 291 30.23 -6.10 -8.70
C PRO A 291 28.81 -6.63 -9.05
N PHE A 292 27.80 -5.76 -9.17
CA PHE A 292 26.40 -6.16 -9.31
C PHE A 292 25.97 -6.52 -10.75
N ASN A 293 26.85 -6.46 -11.73
CA ASN A 293 26.66 -7.15 -13.02
C ASN A 293 26.71 -8.70 -12.86
N ASN A 294 27.18 -9.21 -11.73
CA ASN A 294 27.17 -10.63 -11.37
C ASN A 294 25.82 -11.01 -10.72
N ALA A 295 24.98 -11.77 -11.44
CA ALA A 295 23.69 -12.23 -10.92
C ALA A 295 23.80 -13.16 -9.69
N ALA A 296 24.90 -13.93 -9.58
CA ALA A 296 25.13 -14.78 -8.40
C ALA A 296 25.31 -13.93 -7.14
N LEU A 297 26.01 -12.80 -7.23
CA LEU A 297 26.17 -11.89 -6.10
C LEU A 297 24.83 -11.22 -5.73
N ARG A 298 24.01 -10.81 -6.72
CA ARG A 298 22.69 -10.23 -6.43
C ARG A 298 21.77 -11.23 -5.71
N ARG A 299 21.81 -12.52 -6.12
CA ARG A 299 21.10 -13.60 -5.39
C ARG A 299 21.61 -13.77 -3.97
N ALA A 300 22.93 -13.76 -3.80
CA ALA A 300 23.54 -13.84 -2.47
C ALA A 300 23.06 -12.68 -1.57
N VAL A 301 23.12 -11.44 -2.07
CA VAL A 301 22.61 -10.27 -1.33
C VAL A 301 21.15 -10.47 -0.92
N SER A 302 20.29 -11.00 -1.80
CA SER A 302 18.89 -11.28 -1.45
C SER A 302 18.76 -12.28 -0.29
N LEU A 303 19.64 -13.27 -0.17
CA LEU A 303 19.66 -14.23 0.96
C LEU A 303 20.11 -13.57 2.28
N GLY A 304 20.94 -12.54 2.21
CA GLY A 304 21.45 -11.80 3.37
C GLY A 304 20.49 -10.78 3.96
N ILE A 305 19.29 -10.61 3.40
CA ILE A 305 18.28 -9.65 3.91
C ILE A 305 17.36 -10.34 4.93
N ASP A 306 17.45 -9.93 6.19
CA ASP A 306 16.47 -10.29 7.22
C ASP A 306 15.17 -9.47 7.02
N ARG A 307 14.29 -9.98 6.21
CA ARG A 307 13.02 -9.31 5.82
C ARG A 307 12.06 -9.14 6.98
N ALA A 308 11.94 -10.16 7.81
CA ALA A 308 11.09 -10.11 9.00
C ALA A 308 11.63 -9.09 10.02
N GLY A 309 12.95 -9.09 10.25
CA GLY A 309 13.61 -8.09 11.07
C GLY A 309 13.50 -6.67 10.50
N CYS A 310 13.49 -6.51 9.17
CA CYS A 310 13.22 -5.22 8.54
C CYS A 310 11.79 -4.74 8.82
N VAL A 311 10.78 -5.58 8.63
CA VAL A 311 9.36 -5.23 8.91
C VAL A 311 9.18 -4.87 10.39
N SER A 312 9.66 -5.70 11.32
CA SER A 312 9.49 -5.46 12.75
C SER A 312 10.21 -4.21 13.24
N SER A 313 11.44 -3.94 12.76
CA SER A 313 12.27 -2.84 13.26
C SER A 313 11.99 -1.50 12.58
N PHE A 314 11.71 -1.48 11.28
CA PHE A 314 11.63 -0.24 10.49
C PHE A 314 10.21 0.16 10.13
N LEU A 315 9.33 -0.82 9.92
CA LEU A 315 7.90 -0.57 9.71
C LEU A 315 7.08 -0.80 10.98
N MET A 316 7.73 -1.06 12.13
CA MET A 316 7.07 -1.32 13.42
C MET A 316 6.01 -2.45 13.35
N GLY A 317 6.23 -3.42 12.48
CA GLY A 317 5.30 -4.51 12.20
C GLY A 317 4.25 -4.22 11.13
N HIS A 318 4.17 -2.97 10.61
CA HIS A 318 3.17 -2.56 9.62
C HIS A 318 3.62 -2.87 8.18
N GLY A 319 3.69 -4.13 7.85
CA GLY A 319 4.08 -4.60 6.53
C GLY A 319 4.20 -6.12 6.45
N THR A 320 4.35 -6.61 5.23
CA THR A 320 4.46 -8.04 4.93
C THR A 320 5.79 -8.32 4.23
N ALA A 321 6.64 -9.15 4.83
CA ALA A 321 7.92 -9.55 4.25
C ALA A 321 7.72 -10.25 2.90
N ALA A 322 8.51 -9.89 1.88
CA ALA A 322 8.37 -10.41 0.53
C ALA A 322 9.71 -10.62 -0.17
N GLN A 323 9.86 -11.73 -0.90
CA GLN A 323 11.04 -12.04 -1.70
C GLN A 323 10.83 -11.84 -3.20
N PHE A 324 9.59 -11.59 -3.60
CA PHE A 324 9.18 -11.38 -4.99
C PHE A 324 8.40 -10.08 -5.11
N PRO A 325 8.40 -9.44 -6.30
CA PRO A 325 7.68 -8.20 -6.54
C PRO A 325 6.19 -8.45 -6.83
N VAL A 326 5.57 -9.24 -5.99
CA VAL A 326 4.14 -9.56 -5.91
C VAL A 326 3.82 -9.79 -4.45
N HIS A 327 2.67 -9.30 -3.98
CA HIS A 327 2.32 -9.40 -2.56
C HIS A 327 2.10 -10.85 -2.13
N PRO A 328 2.56 -11.28 -0.94
CA PRO A 328 2.39 -12.66 -0.45
C PRO A 328 0.93 -13.13 -0.34
N SER A 329 -0.04 -12.21 -0.19
CA SER A 329 -1.48 -12.57 -0.23
C SER A 329 -2.00 -12.89 -1.63
N SER A 330 -1.27 -12.55 -2.69
CA SER A 330 -1.65 -12.86 -4.06
C SER A 330 -1.50 -14.34 -4.37
N SER A 331 -2.47 -14.93 -5.08
CA SER A 331 -2.39 -16.31 -5.57
C SER A 331 -1.22 -16.56 -6.55
N LEU A 332 -0.61 -15.49 -7.07
CA LEU A 332 0.56 -15.54 -7.95
C LEU A 332 1.89 -15.58 -7.18
N TYR A 333 1.86 -15.43 -5.84
CA TYR A 333 3.10 -15.45 -5.05
C TYR A 333 3.76 -16.83 -5.07
N PRO A 334 5.04 -16.94 -5.47
CA PRO A 334 5.70 -18.23 -5.65
C PRO A 334 6.31 -18.74 -4.33
N GLU A 335 5.50 -19.11 -3.35
CA GLU A 335 5.94 -19.55 -2.02
C GLU A 335 7.01 -20.65 -2.05
N LYS A 336 6.89 -21.60 -3.00
CA LYS A 336 7.84 -22.72 -3.13
C LYS A 336 9.26 -22.26 -3.50
N LEU A 337 9.41 -21.09 -4.07
CA LEU A 337 10.71 -20.49 -4.43
C LEU A 337 11.29 -19.67 -3.28
N ALA A 338 10.48 -19.26 -2.31
CA ALA A 338 10.93 -18.44 -1.19
C ALA A 338 11.97 -19.19 -0.34
N LYS A 339 12.98 -18.47 0.14
CA LYS A 339 14.09 -19.00 0.96
C LYS A 339 14.03 -18.41 2.36
N THR A 340 14.30 -19.23 3.35
CA THR A 340 14.48 -18.75 4.72
C THR A 340 15.73 -17.89 4.81
N TYR A 341 15.68 -16.81 5.57
CA TYR A 341 16.85 -16.01 5.89
C TYR A 341 17.88 -16.83 6.64
N SER A 342 19.13 -16.80 6.17
CA SER A 342 20.25 -17.53 6.77
C SER A 342 21.56 -16.78 6.49
N PRO A 343 22.23 -16.25 7.53
CA PRO A 343 23.55 -15.65 7.38
C PRO A 343 24.60 -16.62 6.82
N ASP A 344 24.51 -17.90 7.16
CA ASP A 344 25.45 -18.93 6.67
C ASP A 344 25.25 -19.20 5.18
N ASP A 345 23.99 -19.28 4.71
CA ASP A 345 23.69 -19.41 3.28
C ASP A 345 24.14 -18.17 2.50
N PHE A 346 23.98 -16.98 3.09
CA PHE A 346 24.48 -15.73 2.51
C PHE A 346 26.01 -15.78 2.34
N ASN A 347 26.76 -16.11 3.38
CA ASN A 347 28.23 -16.19 3.33
C ASN A 347 28.71 -17.23 2.30
N THR A 348 28.02 -18.39 2.27
CA THR A 348 28.31 -19.45 1.29
C THR A 348 28.05 -18.96 -0.14
N ALA A 349 26.92 -18.28 -0.38
CA ALA A 349 26.53 -17.77 -1.69
C ALA A 349 27.45 -16.63 -2.16
N VAL A 350 27.90 -15.73 -1.26
CA VAL A 350 28.87 -14.66 -1.54
C VAL A 350 30.21 -15.27 -1.96
N THR A 351 30.66 -16.30 -1.24
CA THR A 351 31.91 -17.04 -1.59
C THR A 351 31.78 -17.70 -2.96
N ALA A 352 30.67 -18.38 -3.23
CA ALA A 352 30.39 -19.01 -4.53
C ALA A 352 30.28 -18.00 -5.68
N ALA A 353 29.87 -16.75 -5.39
CA ALA A 353 29.87 -15.67 -6.37
C ALA A 353 31.23 -15.05 -6.66
N GLY A 354 32.31 -15.52 -6.02
CA GLY A 354 33.68 -15.06 -6.22
C GLY A 354 34.16 -14.01 -5.21
N PHE A 355 33.43 -13.83 -4.10
CA PHE A 355 33.77 -12.88 -3.03
C PHE A 355 34.06 -13.61 -1.70
N GLY A 356 34.85 -14.69 -1.77
CA GLY A 356 35.28 -15.44 -0.60
C GLY A 356 36.40 -14.74 0.17
N PRO A 357 36.90 -15.36 1.27
CA PRO A 357 37.91 -14.76 2.17
C PRO A 357 39.22 -14.38 1.48
N ASP A 358 39.59 -15.10 0.43
CA ASP A 358 40.83 -14.86 -0.34
C ASP A 358 40.61 -13.89 -1.52
N ALA A 359 39.40 -13.41 -1.74
CA ALA A 359 39.12 -12.47 -2.81
C ALA A 359 39.57 -11.05 -2.43
N LYS A 360 39.89 -10.24 -3.45
CA LYS A 360 40.14 -8.82 -3.24
C LYS A 360 38.89 -8.14 -2.70
N THR A 361 39.04 -7.41 -1.61
CA THR A 361 37.95 -6.64 -1.01
C THR A 361 37.37 -5.63 -1.99
N VAL A 362 36.04 -5.64 -2.13
CA VAL A 362 35.26 -4.69 -2.92
C VAL A 362 34.40 -3.86 -1.99
N SER A 363 34.50 -2.54 -2.11
CA SER A 363 33.64 -1.60 -1.36
C SER A 363 32.53 -1.09 -2.26
N VAL A 364 31.29 -1.13 -1.75
CA VAL A 364 30.08 -0.68 -2.44
C VAL A 364 29.23 0.20 -1.53
N THR A 365 28.42 1.04 -2.14
CA THR A 365 27.57 2.00 -1.42
C THR A 365 26.11 1.66 -1.62
N LEU A 366 25.37 1.49 -0.51
CA LEU A 366 23.90 1.44 -0.48
C LEU A 366 23.37 2.86 -0.37
N LEU A 367 22.86 3.39 -1.48
CA LEU A 367 22.30 4.72 -1.56
C LEU A 367 20.87 4.74 -0.98
N VAL A 368 20.56 5.74 -0.16
CA VAL A 368 19.23 5.96 0.42
C VAL A 368 18.92 7.46 0.51
N ASN A 369 17.65 7.85 0.41
CA ASN A 369 17.26 9.24 0.63
C ASN A 369 17.29 9.61 2.13
N SER A 370 17.65 10.85 2.44
CA SER A 370 17.91 11.30 3.82
C SER A 370 16.67 11.74 4.59
N GLU A 371 15.54 11.97 3.93
CA GLU A 371 14.34 12.57 4.53
C GLU A 371 13.62 11.62 5.48
N ASN A 372 13.68 10.29 5.23
CA ASN A 372 13.04 9.30 6.07
C ASN A 372 14.08 8.63 6.98
N SER A 373 14.00 8.89 8.29
CA SER A 373 14.95 8.33 9.29
C SER A 373 14.90 6.81 9.35
N ARG A 374 13.70 6.22 9.28
CA ARG A 374 13.53 4.76 9.34
C ARG A 374 14.15 4.05 8.14
N LYS A 375 14.04 4.64 6.94
CA LYS A 375 14.74 4.11 5.76
C LYS A 375 16.25 4.19 5.89
N ARG A 376 16.78 5.28 6.46
CA ARG A 376 18.22 5.41 6.73
C ARG A 376 18.71 4.32 7.68
N ASP A 377 17.96 4.10 8.76
CA ASP A 377 18.28 3.09 9.77
C ASP A 377 18.19 1.67 9.17
N ALA A 378 17.16 1.41 8.34
CA ALA A 378 17.03 0.18 7.57
C ALA A 378 18.24 -0.04 6.65
N ALA A 379 18.60 0.97 5.87
CA ALA A 379 19.74 0.89 4.95
C ALA A 379 21.06 0.65 5.70
N ALA A 380 21.27 1.32 6.84
CA ALA A 380 22.47 1.12 7.66
C ALA A 380 22.56 -0.31 8.23
N LYS A 381 21.46 -0.85 8.77
CA LYS A 381 21.41 -2.21 9.30
C LYS A 381 21.57 -3.26 8.20
N ILE A 382 20.92 -3.08 7.06
CA ILE A 382 21.08 -3.97 5.89
C ILE A 382 22.53 -3.92 5.39
N ALA A 383 23.14 -2.73 5.26
CA ALA A 383 24.52 -2.59 4.83
C ALA A 383 25.49 -3.33 5.78
N ALA A 384 25.30 -3.21 7.09
CA ALA A 384 26.08 -3.93 8.08
C ALA A 384 25.91 -5.45 7.94
N ALA A 385 24.68 -5.95 7.77
CA ALA A 385 24.39 -7.38 7.63
C ALA A 385 24.95 -7.98 6.32
N LEU A 386 25.05 -7.19 5.26
CA LEU A 386 25.59 -7.61 3.96
C LEU A 386 27.12 -7.50 3.85
N SER A 387 27.80 -6.94 4.86
CA SER A 387 29.26 -6.79 4.85
C SER A 387 29.96 -8.09 5.25
N THR A 388 30.94 -8.49 4.45
CA THR A 388 31.86 -9.63 4.69
C THR A 388 33.30 -9.16 4.60
N SER A 389 34.28 -10.07 4.76
CA SER A 389 35.70 -9.76 4.58
C SER A 389 36.03 -9.26 3.16
N ALA A 390 35.32 -9.76 2.13
CA ALA A 390 35.55 -9.43 0.73
C ALA A 390 34.52 -8.47 0.12
N LEU A 391 33.35 -8.28 0.73
CA LEU A 391 32.30 -7.33 0.30
C LEU A 391 32.03 -6.36 1.45
N GLN A 392 32.48 -5.11 1.31
CA GLN A 392 32.21 -4.06 2.29
C GLN A 392 31.08 -3.17 1.79
N VAL A 393 29.96 -3.14 2.51
CA VAL A 393 28.76 -2.35 2.16
C VAL A 393 28.63 -1.19 3.15
N SER A 394 28.54 0.03 2.64
CA SER A 394 28.30 1.22 3.45
C SER A 394 27.02 1.94 3.02
N ALA A 395 26.19 2.37 3.96
CA ALA A 395 25.02 3.19 3.65
C ALA A 395 25.41 4.66 3.43
N ALA A 396 24.87 5.28 2.38
CA ALA A 396 25.03 6.70 2.09
C ALA A 396 23.68 7.38 1.94
N ALA A 397 23.32 8.22 2.91
CA ALA A 397 22.10 9.01 2.89
C ALA A 397 22.34 10.35 2.18
N VAL A 398 21.53 10.64 1.17
CA VAL A 398 21.62 11.89 0.39
C VAL A 398 20.23 12.53 0.26
N PRO A 399 20.15 13.88 0.05
CA PRO A 399 18.87 14.54 -0.20
C PRO A 399 18.12 13.94 -1.40
N TRP A 400 16.79 14.00 -1.38
CA TRP A 400 15.93 13.41 -2.41
C TRP A 400 16.32 13.78 -3.84
N ASN A 401 16.60 15.06 -4.11
CA ASN A 401 16.99 15.50 -5.45
C ASN A 401 18.31 14.87 -5.92
N GLU A 402 19.28 14.72 -5.01
CA GLU A 402 20.55 14.06 -5.32
C GLU A 402 20.32 12.55 -5.49
N PHE A 403 19.50 11.92 -4.64
CA PHE A 403 19.12 10.51 -4.76
C PHE A 403 18.56 10.22 -6.15
N VAL A 404 17.53 10.95 -6.59
CA VAL A 404 16.91 10.78 -7.91
C VAL A 404 17.91 11.03 -9.04
N SER A 405 18.74 12.08 -8.95
CA SER A 405 19.75 12.40 -9.96
C SER A 405 20.79 11.27 -10.10
N ARG A 406 21.24 10.68 -8.98
CA ARG A 406 22.17 9.54 -9.02
C ARG A 406 21.54 8.30 -9.62
N LEU A 407 20.25 8.01 -9.31
CA LEU A 407 19.51 6.90 -9.93
C LEU A 407 19.40 7.07 -11.44
N GLN A 408 19.00 8.23 -11.90
CA GLN A 408 18.82 8.54 -13.33
C GLN A 408 20.14 8.47 -14.11
N SER A 409 21.23 8.99 -13.54
CA SER A 409 22.57 8.93 -14.15
C SER A 409 23.24 7.57 -14.04
N GLY A 410 22.75 6.65 -13.18
CA GLY A 410 23.39 5.37 -12.90
C GLY A 410 24.64 5.50 -12.02
N ASN A 411 24.74 6.58 -11.24
CA ASN A 411 25.86 6.81 -10.32
C ASN A 411 25.57 6.24 -8.93
N PHE A 412 25.44 4.91 -8.87
CA PHE A 412 25.22 4.14 -7.65
C PHE A 412 25.69 2.69 -7.86
N ASP A 413 25.91 1.96 -6.77
CA ASP A 413 26.15 0.51 -6.79
C ASP A 413 24.86 -0.26 -6.50
N LEU A 414 24.25 0.03 -5.35
CA LEU A 414 22.90 -0.42 -4.99
C LEU A 414 22.14 0.72 -4.27
N TYR A 415 20.82 0.64 -4.23
CA TYR A 415 19.98 1.65 -3.59
C TYR A 415 18.79 1.02 -2.86
N TYR A 416 18.32 1.68 -1.81
CA TYR A 416 17.07 1.36 -1.15
C TYR A 416 15.94 2.10 -1.86
N GLY A 417 15.05 1.37 -2.50
CA GLY A 417 13.94 1.91 -3.29
C GLY A 417 12.58 1.56 -2.71
N GLU A 418 11.60 2.38 -3.07
CA GLU A 418 10.17 2.12 -2.94
C GLU A 418 9.50 2.23 -4.29
N TYR A 419 8.55 1.35 -4.55
CA TYR A 419 7.76 1.41 -5.76
C TYR A 419 6.32 0.99 -5.48
N LYS A 420 5.37 1.84 -5.83
CA LYS A 420 3.95 1.52 -5.73
C LYS A 420 3.56 0.71 -6.96
N MET A 421 3.48 -0.61 -6.77
CA MET A 421 3.01 -1.53 -7.81
C MET A 421 1.55 -1.25 -8.16
N THR A 422 1.14 -1.67 -9.36
CA THR A 422 -0.28 -1.76 -9.71
C THR A 422 -0.85 -3.12 -9.30
N ALA A 423 -2.15 -3.20 -9.06
CA ALA A 423 -2.81 -4.43 -8.57
C ALA A 423 -2.82 -5.58 -9.59
N ASP A 424 -2.39 -5.33 -10.82
CA ASP A 424 -2.15 -6.35 -11.86
C ASP A 424 -0.73 -6.92 -11.84
N TRP A 425 0.12 -6.51 -10.89
CA TRP A 425 1.50 -6.95 -10.67
C TRP A 425 2.41 -6.82 -11.90
N ASP A 426 2.13 -5.85 -12.78
CA ASP A 426 2.93 -5.61 -13.99
C ASP A 426 4.34 -5.11 -13.64
N LEU A 427 5.36 -5.90 -13.98
CA LEU A 427 6.77 -5.57 -13.76
C LEU A 427 7.39 -4.74 -14.90
N THR A 428 6.63 -4.42 -15.95
CA THR A 428 7.13 -3.77 -17.16
C THR A 428 7.82 -2.44 -16.86
N ASP A 429 7.18 -1.58 -16.04
CA ASP A 429 7.72 -0.25 -15.73
C ASP A 429 8.97 -0.32 -14.84
N LEU A 430 9.05 -1.32 -13.96
CA LEU A 430 10.16 -1.48 -13.03
C LEU A 430 11.36 -2.21 -13.65
N LEU A 431 11.14 -3.17 -14.56
CA LEU A 431 12.18 -4.10 -15.01
C LEU A 431 12.40 -4.18 -16.53
N SER A 432 11.57 -3.53 -17.36
CA SER A 432 11.83 -3.54 -18.81
C SER A 432 12.95 -2.59 -19.19
N ALA A 433 13.73 -2.97 -20.17
CA ALA A 433 14.82 -2.14 -20.70
C ALA A 433 14.25 -0.79 -21.20
N GLY A 434 14.86 0.31 -20.73
CA GLY A 434 14.49 1.67 -21.12
C GLY A 434 13.24 2.23 -20.40
N SER A 435 12.59 1.50 -19.49
CA SER A 435 11.51 2.03 -18.69
C SER A 435 12.02 3.02 -17.64
N ALA A 436 11.17 3.98 -17.24
CA ALA A 436 11.54 5.12 -16.43
C ALA A 436 12.03 4.73 -15.02
N HIS A 437 11.52 3.63 -14.47
CA HIS A 437 11.85 3.16 -13.11
C HIS A 437 12.85 2.01 -13.09
N ASN A 438 13.32 1.50 -14.25
CA ASN A 438 14.42 0.54 -14.31
C ASN A 438 15.79 1.23 -14.11
N TYR A 439 15.96 1.86 -12.95
CA TYR A 439 17.22 2.55 -12.63
C TYR A 439 18.42 1.61 -12.61
N GLY A 440 18.20 0.33 -12.29
CA GLY A 440 19.22 -0.72 -12.33
C GLY A 440 19.71 -1.08 -13.73
N ARG A 441 19.05 -0.58 -14.78
CA ARG A 441 19.35 -0.84 -16.19
C ARG A 441 19.37 -2.33 -16.53
N PHE A 442 18.55 -3.10 -15.84
CA PHE A 442 18.38 -4.52 -16.11
C PHE A 442 17.87 -4.73 -17.54
N SER A 443 18.50 -5.67 -18.23
CA SER A 443 18.10 -6.05 -19.59
C SER A 443 18.43 -7.53 -19.81
N ASP A 444 17.41 -8.34 -20.01
CA ASP A 444 17.52 -9.77 -20.31
C ASP A 444 16.39 -10.16 -21.28
N ALA A 445 16.76 -10.72 -22.43
CA ALA A 445 15.80 -11.04 -23.49
C ALA A 445 14.83 -12.17 -23.08
N ASN A 446 15.33 -13.19 -22.34
CA ASN A 446 14.49 -14.28 -21.86
C ASN A 446 13.50 -13.78 -20.81
N PHE A 447 13.94 -12.95 -19.87
CA PHE A 447 13.06 -12.34 -18.89
C PHE A 447 11.96 -11.49 -19.55
N THR A 448 12.33 -10.68 -20.55
CA THR A 448 11.38 -9.87 -21.32
C THR A 448 10.34 -10.74 -22.04
N ALA A 449 10.76 -11.87 -22.63
CA ALA A 449 9.84 -12.81 -23.25
C ALA A 449 8.88 -13.46 -22.25
N LEU A 450 9.37 -13.84 -21.06
CA LEU A 450 8.56 -14.41 -20.00
C LEU A 450 7.56 -13.39 -19.43
N LEU A 451 7.98 -12.14 -19.24
CA LEU A 451 7.09 -11.05 -18.83
C LEU A 451 5.97 -10.82 -19.85
N THR A 452 6.29 -10.84 -21.15
CA THR A 452 5.29 -10.73 -22.23
C THR A 452 4.35 -11.93 -22.24
N ALA A 453 4.86 -13.14 -22.02
CA ALA A 453 4.06 -14.35 -21.96
C ALA A 453 3.09 -14.33 -20.76
N GLU A 454 3.54 -13.91 -19.59
CA GLU A 454 2.69 -13.77 -18.40
C GLU A 454 1.56 -12.76 -18.66
N ARG A 455 1.86 -11.57 -19.19
CA ARG A 455 0.87 -10.54 -19.52
C ARG A 455 -0.16 -10.97 -20.57
N SER A 456 0.16 -11.96 -21.40
CA SER A 456 -0.69 -12.46 -22.47
C SER A 456 -1.51 -13.68 -22.09
N ALA A 457 -1.07 -14.44 -21.09
CA ALA A 457 -1.68 -15.69 -20.68
C ALA A 457 -3.04 -15.44 -20.00
N VAL A 458 -4.00 -16.34 -20.20
CA VAL A 458 -5.36 -16.28 -19.64
C VAL A 458 -5.71 -17.59 -18.93
N GLY A 459 -6.60 -17.52 -17.93
CA GLY A 459 -7.04 -18.69 -17.18
C GLY A 459 -5.87 -19.42 -16.50
N ASP A 460 -5.90 -20.75 -16.51
CA ASP A 460 -4.89 -21.58 -15.83
C ASP A 460 -3.46 -21.35 -16.37
N ALA A 461 -3.33 -21.01 -17.67
CA ALA A 461 -2.02 -20.70 -18.26
C ALA A 461 -1.36 -19.45 -17.66
N HIS A 462 -2.12 -18.54 -17.06
CA HIS A 462 -1.58 -17.35 -16.42
C HIS A 462 -0.74 -17.70 -15.18
N ALA A 463 -1.22 -18.61 -14.32
CA ALA A 463 -0.48 -19.08 -13.14
C ALA A 463 0.84 -19.76 -13.54
N ASP A 464 0.83 -20.60 -14.58
CA ASP A 464 2.03 -21.26 -15.11
C ASP A 464 3.04 -20.25 -15.69
N ALA A 465 2.55 -19.24 -16.41
CA ALA A 465 3.40 -18.19 -16.98
C ALA A 465 4.03 -17.31 -15.88
N ALA A 466 3.25 -16.95 -14.85
CA ALA A 466 3.74 -16.23 -13.67
C ALA A 466 4.80 -17.05 -12.90
N ALA A 467 4.61 -18.35 -12.71
CA ALA A 467 5.58 -19.22 -12.06
C ALA A 467 6.93 -19.19 -12.81
N LYS A 468 6.93 -19.33 -14.13
CA LYS A 468 8.15 -19.25 -14.96
C LYS A 468 8.82 -17.88 -14.89
N LEU A 469 8.04 -16.81 -14.88
CA LEU A 469 8.55 -15.44 -14.72
C LEU A 469 9.26 -15.27 -13.37
N TYR A 470 8.66 -15.76 -12.27
CA TYR A 470 9.26 -15.63 -10.94
C TYR A 470 10.45 -16.57 -10.73
N GLU A 471 10.51 -17.73 -11.40
CA GLU A 471 11.74 -18.54 -11.47
C GLU A 471 12.88 -17.77 -12.14
N ALA A 472 12.61 -17.14 -13.28
CA ALA A 472 13.61 -16.31 -13.98
C ALA A 472 13.97 -15.07 -13.14
N PHE A 473 13.00 -14.43 -12.45
CA PHE A 473 13.25 -13.34 -11.51
C PHE A 473 14.25 -13.77 -10.41
N GLN A 474 14.03 -14.91 -9.78
CA GLN A 474 14.93 -15.44 -8.75
C GLN A 474 16.32 -15.71 -9.31
N GLN A 475 16.43 -16.24 -10.53
CA GLN A 475 17.72 -16.52 -11.18
C GLN A 475 18.49 -15.23 -11.53
N GLN A 476 17.82 -14.23 -12.04
CA GLN A 476 18.42 -12.97 -12.47
C GLN A 476 18.59 -11.96 -11.33
N MET A 477 17.67 -11.99 -10.38
CA MET A 477 17.58 -11.08 -9.22
C MET A 477 17.83 -9.61 -9.62
N PRO A 478 16.99 -9.02 -10.49
CA PRO A 478 17.21 -7.65 -10.94
C PRO A 478 17.09 -6.61 -9.82
N ILE A 479 16.23 -6.90 -8.86
CA ILE A 479 16.07 -6.20 -7.59
C ILE A 479 15.92 -7.25 -6.48
N ALA A 480 16.20 -6.89 -5.23
CA ALA A 480 15.92 -7.75 -4.08
C ALA A 480 14.76 -7.16 -3.25
N PRO A 481 13.54 -7.67 -3.40
CA PRO A 481 12.40 -7.27 -2.59
C PRO A 481 12.67 -7.48 -1.09
N ILE A 482 12.14 -6.58 -0.26
CA ILE A 482 12.25 -6.63 1.20
C ILE A 482 10.87 -6.92 1.80
N CYS A 483 9.90 -6.05 1.53
CA CYS A 483 8.54 -6.16 2.07
C CYS A 483 7.58 -5.28 1.27
N PHE A 484 6.29 -5.50 1.49
CA PHE A 484 5.24 -4.53 1.18
C PHE A 484 4.86 -3.79 2.46
N ALA A 485 4.81 -2.46 2.41
CA ALA A 485 4.32 -1.65 3.51
C ALA A 485 2.80 -1.78 3.63
N SER A 486 2.26 -1.70 4.84
CA SER A 486 0.83 -1.61 5.09
C SER A 486 0.39 -0.16 5.29
N SER A 487 -0.88 0.12 5.07
CA SER A 487 -1.53 1.32 5.61
C SER A 487 -2.42 0.91 6.79
N SER A 488 -2.58 1.79 7.78
CA SER A 488 -3.36 1.47 8.96
C SER A 488 -4.64 2.30 9.02
N VAL A 489 -5.74 1.65 9.44
CA VAL A 489 -7.00 2.32 9.77
C VAL A 489 -7.14 2.35 11.29
N LEU A 490 -7.13 3.53 11.85
CA LEU A 490 -7.37 3.77 13.27
C LEU A 490 -8.86 3.95 13.51
N THR A 491 -9.37 3.38 14.62
CA THR A 491 -10.75 3.55 15.05
C THR A 491 -10.80 3.85 16.55
N THR A 492 -11.88 4.50 17.00
CA THR A 492 -12.13 4.68 18.43
C THR A 492 -12.14 3.32 19.13
N SER A 493 -11.29 3.18 20.18
CA SER A 493 -11.03 1.90 20.82
C SER A 493 -12.31 1.22 21.31
N GLY A 494 -12.50 -0.05 20.94
CA GLY A 494 -13.63 -0.90 21.31
C GLY A 494 -14.97 -0.51 20.70
N ALA A 495 -15.05 0.55 19.87
CA ALA A 495 -16.31 1.03 19.29
C ALA A 495 -16.74 0.27 18.03
N ILE A 496 -15.79 -0.30 17.29
CA ILE A 496 -16.02 -0.97 16.01
C ILE A 496 -15.39 -2.37 16.03
N GLU A 497 -16.18 -3.38 15.71
CA GLU A 497 -15.73 -4.76 15.50
C GLU A 497 -15.95 -5.17 14.04
N GLY A 498 -15.10 -6.04 13.53
CA GLY A 498 -15.21 -6.59 12.16
C GLY A 498 -14.63 -5.68 11.08
N LEU A 499 -13.82 -4.69 11.46
CA LEU A 499 -13.07 -3.86 10.50
C LEU A 499 -12.03 -4.71 9.76
N THR A 500 -12.12 -4.73 8.43
CA THR A 500 -11.19 -5.43 7.53
C THR A 500 -10.88 -4.55 6.33
N PRO A 501 -10.03 -3.51 6.47
CA PRO A 501 -9.75 -2.58 5.39
C PRO A 501 -9.03 -3.28 4.24
N SER A 502 -9.38 -2.94 3.00
CA SER A 502 -8.68 -3.41 1.80
C SER A 502 -7.69 -2.37 1.29
N LEU A 503 -6.96 -2.70 0.23
CA LEU A 503 -5.98 -1.81 -0.42
C LEU A 503 -6.52 -0.39 -0.66
N THR A 504 -7.75 -0.27 -1.15
CA THR A 504 -8.34 1.01 -1.57
C THR A 504 -9.52 1.47 -0.71
N ASP A 505 -10.19 0.55 -0.01
CA ASP A 505 -11.42 0.85 0.75
C ASP A 505 -11.22 0.60 2.26
N PRO A 506 -11.07 1.65 3.09
CA PRO A 506 -11.00 1.51 4.54
C PRO A 506 -12.31 1.00 5.16
N PHE A 507 -13.42 1.05 4.41
CA PHE A 507 -14.75 0.60 4.80
C PHE A 507 -15.12 -0.74 4.14
N TYR A 508 -14.14 -1.52 3.68
CA TYR A 508 -14.41 -2.82 3.08
C TYR A 508 -15.25 -3.66 4.05
N ASN A 509 -16.29 -4.33 3.53
CA ASN A 509 -17.28 -5.08 4.33
C ASN A 509 -17.99 -4.27 5.43
N LEU A 510 -18.20 -2.97 5.25
CA LEU A 510 -18.89 -2.11 6.22
C LEU A 510 -20.24 -2.68 6.69
N SER A 511 -20.98 -3.40 5.82
CA SER A 511 -22.23 -4.07 6.18
C SER A 511 -22.11 -5.10 7.29
N ASP A 512 -20.92 -5.63 7.51
CA ASP A 512 -20.64 -6.69 8.49
C ASP A 512 -20.09 -6.14 9.81
N TRP A 513 -19.83 -4.82 9.87
CA TRP A 513 -19.32 -4.19 11.08
C TRP A 513 -20.35 -4.20 12.21
N LYS A 514 -19.86 -4.32 13.43
CA LYS A 514 -20.65 -4.10 14.64
C LYS A 514 -20.18 -2.81 15.28
N VAL A 515 -21.04 -1.80 15.24
CA VAL A 515 -20.75 -0.48 15.82
C VAL A 515 -21.52 -0.33 17.11
N ARG A 516 -20.83 0.07 18.19
CA ARG A 516 -21.41 0.23 19.53
C ARG A 516 -21.84 1.68 19.73
N PHE A 517 -23.11 1.96 19.47
CA PHE A 517 -23.72 3.26 19.77
C PHE A 517 -24.19 3.31 21.23
N SER A 518 -24.06 4.54 21.88
CA SER A 518 -24.53 4.83 23.24
C SER A 518 -26.03 5.08 23.28
#